data_a24e54b49fccd1bd448be2cf6f9ba018
#
_entry.id   a24e54b49fccd1bd448be2cf6f9ba018
#
_cell.length_a   1.000
_cell.length_b   1.000
_cell.length_c   1.000
_cell.angle_alpha   90.00
_cell.angle_beta   90.00
_cell.angle_gamma   90.00
#
_symmetry.space_group_name_H-M   'P 1'
#
loop_
_entity.id
_entity.type
_entity.pdbx_description
1 polymer ?
#
loop_
_entity_poly.entity_id
_entity_poly.type
_entity_poly.pdbx_seq_one_letter_code
_entity_poly.pdbx_strand_id
1 'polypeptide(L)'
;MRLYIDKENILSFMSERNCDIDLFDESVRLIKRGMVVHYNFPKDEIKKEPVLMAWFGRMKGTGVHFPSEFCPDATIKPERPLKSNFYLNYNFEDRGSIYLLNIEENTRDNIRDKRSIFIGRPGDELSIFKSLLEIPDRTRLMSEIRCWADYCPQIPLTDVIICDNHYFKDSYVYNKNDHELIRALASVPKDMFNVVIFTKEGEIDRKLNLDEEWSKIKNIVASVSNLSKKKCSVTIITTNKTHSRHIITNYYRVSPTSCVHLRDNGLKKDVNIFIEPHTDPEAVNATNKLVEEFQNIAIKPVKIYGDRRSNFLHFE
;
A
#
# COMPACT_ATOMS: atom_id res chain seq x y z
N MET A 1 -7.79 -7.50 -2.33
CA MET A 1 -8.16 -6.11 -1.88
C MET A 1 -9.63 -6.05 -1.50
N ARG A 2 -10.03 -5.06 -0.71
CA ARG A 2 -11.46 -4.80 -0.40
C ARG A 2 -11.89 -3.47 -0.99
N LEU A 3 -13.07 -3.46 -1.59
CA LEU A 3 -13.74 -2.26 -2.09
C LEU A 3 -14.98 -2.02 -1.24
N TYR A 4 -14.99 -0.93 -0.50
CA TYR A 4 -16.18 -0.45 0.21
C TYR A 4 -16.86 0.60 -0.66
N ILE A 5 -18.12 0.34 -1.03
CA ILE A 5 -18.83 1.19 -1.98
C ILE A 5 -20.27 1.39 -1.55
N ASP A 6 -20.74 2.63 -1.60
CA ASP A 6 -22.14 2.97 -1.37
C ASP A 6 -22.95 3.07 -2.68
N LYS A 7 -24.23 3.32 -2.52
CA LYS A 7 -25.16 3.39 -3.65
C LYS A 7 -24.82 4.52 -4.61
N GLU A 8 -24.53 5.69 -4.07
CA GLU A 8 -24.26 6.90 -4.85
C GLU A 8 -23.02 6.73 -5.73
N ASN A 9 -21.98 6.11 -5.20
CA ASN A 9 -20.77 5.83 -5.98
C ASN A 9 -21.02 4.74 -7.05
N ILE A 10 -21.86 3.73 -6.80
CA ILE A 10 -22.26 2.78 -7.86
C ILE A 10 -23.02 3.49 -8.98
N LEU A 11 -23.97 4.35 -8.65
CA LEU A 11 -24.74 5.11 -9.64
C LEU A 11 -23.81 6.03 -10.45
N SER A 12 -22.90 6.72 -9.79
CA SER A 12 -21.90 7.56 -10.41
C SER A 12 -20.99 6.75 -11.35
N PHE A 13 -20.38 5.69 -10.86
CA PHE A 13 -19.52 4.81 -11.66
C PHE A 13 -20.21 4.29 -12.91
N MET A 14 -21.47 3.86 -12.79
CA MET A 14 -22.25 3.38 -13.93
C MET A 14 -22.57 4.48 -14.95
N SER A 15 -22.70 5.74 -14.51
CA SER A 15 -22.92 6.87 -15.40
C SER A 15 -21.66 7.26 -16.18
N GLU A 16 -20.48 7.06 -15.62
CA GLU A 16 -19.18 7.34 -16.24
C GLU A 16 -18.82 6.39 -17.41
N ARG A 17 -19.57 5.30 -17.56
CA ARG A 17 -19.35 4.33 -18.64
C ARG A 17 -19.28 4.96 -20.03
N ASN A 18 -20.08 6.00 -20.25
CA ASN A 18 -20.12 6.67 -21.55
C ASN A 18 -18.99 7.67 -21.76
N CYS A 19 -18.26 8.01 -20.71
CA CYS A 19 -17.12 8.92 -20.77
C CYS A 19 -15.84 8.20 -21.24
N ASP A 20 -15.62 6.97 -20.76
CA ASP A 20 -14.48 6.13 -21.14
C ASP A 20 -14.87 4.65 -21.01
N ILE A 21 -15.33 4.05 -22.12
CA ILE A 21 -15.83 2.67 -22.13
C ILE A 21 -14.72 1.67 -21.83
N ASP A 22 -13.53 1.88 -22.35
CA ASP A 22 -12.40 0.95 -22.19
C ASP A 22 -11.92 0.94 -20.74
N LEU A 23 -11.70 2.11 -20.17
CA LEU A 23 -11.32 2.25 -18.77
C LEU A 23 -12.39 1.70 -17.81
N PHE A 24 -13.67 1.95 -18.13
CA PHE A 24 -14.79 1.39 -17.37
C PHE A 24 -14.77 -0.15 -17.39
N ASP A 25 -14.65 -0.76 -18.57
CA ASP A 25 -14.65 -2.22 -18.70
C ASP A 25 -13.39 -2.87 -18.07
N GLU A 26 -12.24 -2.22 -18.13
CA GLU A 26 -11.03 -2.63 -17.41
C GLU A 26 -11.21 -2.52 -15.89
N SER A 27 -11.82 -1.45 -15.40
CA SER A 27 -12.15 -1.27 -13.97
C SER A 27 -13.09 -2.36 -13.47
N VAL A 28 -14.10 -2.73 -14.26
CA VAL A 28 -15.01 -3.85 -13.95
C VAL A 28 -14.24 -5.17 -13.87
N ARG A 29 -13.31 -5.43 -14.79
CA ARG A 29 -12.46 -6.64 -14.76
C ARG A 29 -11.56 -6.66 -13.53
N LEU A 30 -10.97 -5.52 -13.18
CA LEU A 30 -10.13 -5.35 -11.99
C LEU A 30 -10.91 -5.69 -10.71
N ILE A 31 -12.10 -5.11 -10.54
CA ILE A 31 -12.97 -5.39 -9.39
C ILE A 31 -13.28 -6.88 -9.31
N LYS A 32 -13.71 -7.49 -10.41
CA LYS A 32 -14.10 -8.91 -10.47
C LYS A 32 -12.94 -9.85 -10.14
N ARG A 33 -11.74 -9.53 -10.58
CA ARG A 33 -10.56 -10.38 -10.43
C ARG A 33 -9.92 -10.26 -9.05
N GLY A 34 -9.85 -9.05 -8.51
CA GLY A 34 -8.96 -8.75 -7.39
C GLY A 34 -9.62 -8.21 -6.13
N MET A 35 -10.96 -8.04 -6.10
CA MET A 35 -11.60 -7.35 -4.99
C MET A 35 -12.77 -8.11 -4.39
N VAL A 36 -12.90 -8.01 -3.06
CA VAL A 36 -14.14 -8.34 -2.33
C VAL A 36 -14.92 -7.04 -2.15
N VAL A 37 -16.14 -7.01 -2.63
CA VAL A 37 -16.97 -5.80 -2.57
C VAL A 37 -17.84 -5.80 -1.33
N HIS A 38 -17.72 -4.75 -0.54
CA HIS A 38 -18.56 -4.47 0.62
C HIS A 38 -19.46 -3.27 0.30
N TYR A 39 -20.76 -3.46 0.45
CA TYR A 39 -21.75 -2.41 0.20
C TYR A 39 -22.64 -2.18 1.43
N ASN A 40 -23.13 -0.95 1.61
CA ASN A 40 -23.79 -0.50 2.85
C ASN A 40 -25.31 -0.29 2.73
N PHE A 41 -25.91 -0.69 1.64
CA PHE A 41 -27.36 -0.57 1.41
C PHE A 41 -28.05 -1.94 1.37
N PRO A 42 -29.33 -2.04 1.75
CA PRO A 42 -30.01 -3.33 1.85
C PRO A 42 -30.25 -3.98 0.48
N LYS A 43 -30.27 -5.31 0.45
CA LYS A 43 -30.47 -6.09 -0.78
C LYS A 43 -31.75 -5.77 -1.52
N ASP A 44 -32.77 -5.31 -0.81
CA ASP A 44 -34.06 -4.93 -1.43
C ASP A 44 -33.95 -3.65 -2.28
N GLU A 45 -32.98 -2.80 -2.02
CA GLU A 45 -32.69 -1.64 -2.87
C GLU A 45 -32.12 -2.07 -4.22
N ILE A 46 -31.32 -3.14 -4.26
CA ILE A 46 -30.77 -3.67 -5.50
C ILE A 46 -31.90 -4.05 -6.47
N LYS A 47 -33.00 -4.63 -5.95
CA LYS A 47 -34.15 -5.04 -6.78
C LYS A 47 -34.98 -3.86 -7.27
N LYS A 48 -34.95 -2.75 -6.55
CA LYS A 48 -35.79 -1.56 -6.86
C LYS A 48 -35.09 -0.60 -7.82
N GLU A 49 -33.76 -0.65 -7.87
CA GLU A 49 -32.94 0.26 -8.67
C GLU A 49 -32.31 -0.46 -9.87
N PRO A 50 -32.80 -0.19 -11.11
CA PRO A 50 -32.31 -0.88 -12.30
C PRO A 50 -30.80 -0.76 -12.53
N VAL A 51 -30.19 0.38 -12.17
CA VAL A 51 -28.75 0.62 -12.31
C VAL A 51 -27.96 -0.28 -11.34
N LEU A 52 -28.42 -0.43 -10.10
CA LEU A 52 -27.83 -1.36 -9.15
C LEU A 52 -27.94 -2.82 -9.63
N MET A 53 -29.11 -3.21 -10.15
CA MET A 53 -29.29 -4.54 -10.75
C MET A 53 -28.32 -4.77 -11.90
N ALA A 54 -28.16 -3.78 -12.78
CA ALA A 54 -27.24 -3.87 -13.91
C ALA A 54 -25.79 -4.00 -13.43
N TRP A 55 -25.37 -3.23 -12.42
CA TRP A 55 -24.03 -3.30 -11.85
C TRP A 55 -23.73 -4.67 -11.23
N PHE A 56 -24.61 -5.15 -10.31
CA PHE A 56 -24.46 -6.47 -9.70
C PHE A 56 -24.53 -7.61 -10.73
N GLY A 57 -25.41 -7.49 -11.74
CA GLY A 57 -25.51 -8.43 -12.85
C GLY A 57 -24.20 -8.50 -13.67
N ARG A 58 -23.61 -7.34 -13.96
CA ARG A 58 -22.34 -7.25 -14.66
C ARG A 58 -21.20 -7.83 -13.84
N MET A 59 -21.17 -7.58 -12.52
CA MET A 59 -20.15 -8.12 -11.62
C MET A 59 -20.22 -9.63 -11.46
N LYS A 60 -21.43 -10.22 -11.41
CA LYS A 60 -21.59 -11.67 -11.24
C LYS A 60 -21.04 -12.49 -12.42
N GLY A 61 -21.12 -12.00 -13.66
CA GLY A 61 -20.67 -12.73 -14.84
C GLY A 61 -21.30 -14.12 -14.97
N THR A 62 -20.99 -14.84 -16.02
CA THR A 62 -21.47 -16.22 -16.24
C THR A 62 -20.62 -17.20 -15.41
N GLY A 63 -21.17 -17.71 -14.30
CA GLY A 63 -20.59 -18.83 -13.56
C GLY A 63 -19.49 -18.51 -12.53
N VAL A 64 -19.10 -17.27 -12.37
CA VAL A 64 -18.11 -16.86 -11.36
C VAL A 64 -18.82 -16.32 -10.11
N HIS A 65 -18.48 -16.87 -8.95
CA HIS A 65 -18.94 -16.31 -7.68
C HIS A 65 -18.32 -14.93 -7.50
N PHE A 66 -19.15 -13.89 -7.48
CA PHE A 66 -18.72 -12.53 -7.15
C PHE A 66 -18.77 -12.36 -5.64
N PRO A 67 -17.62 -12.24 -4.97
CA PRO A 67 -17.57 -12.08 -3.53
C PRO A 67 -18.09 -10.69 -3.17
N SER A 68 -19.35 -10.61 -2.73
CA SER A 68 -19.97 -9.37 -2.27
C SER A 68 -20.67 -9.59 -0.93
N GLU A 69 -20.47 -8.68 -0.01
CA GLU A 69 -21.01 -8.74 1.34
C GLU A 69 -21.79 -7.46 1.66
N PHE A 70 -22.95 -7.62 2.28
CA PHE A 70 -23.63 -6.50 2.90
C PHE A 70 -22.94 -6.14 4.21
N CYS A 71 -22.39 -4.93 4.27
CA CYS A 71 -21.71 -4.41 5.44
C CYS A 71 -22.35 -3.09 5.86
N PRO A 72 -23.34 -3.10 6.78
CA PRO A 72 -24.03 -1.90 7.21
C PRO A 72 -23.10 -0.90 7.92
N ASP A 73 -21.97 -1.38 8.46
CA ASP A 73 -20.93 -0.57 9.09
C ASP A 73 -19.82 -0.15 8.10
N ALA A 74 -19.98 -0.40 6.79
CA ALA A 74 -19.05 0.12 5.76
C ALA A 74 -19.06 1.65 5.73
N THR A 75 -20.17 2.28 6.10
CA THR A 75 -20.18 3.65 6.60
C THR A 75 -19.51 3.63 7.97
N ILE A 76 -18.21 3.87 7.99
CA ILE A 76 -17.47 4.00 9.25
C ILE A 76 -18.09 5.17 9.99
N LYS A 77 -18.90 4.85 11.01
CA LYS A 77 -19.37 5.86 11.93
C LYS A 77 -18.17 6.45 12.63
N PRO A 78 -17.91 7.76 12.52
CA PRO A 78 -16.73 8.39 13.12
C PRO A 78 -16.68 8.22 14.64
N GLU A 79 -17.82 7.91 15.25
CA GLU A 79 -18.04 7.78 16.69
C GLU A 79 -17.55 6.45 17.29
N ARG A 80 -17.26 5.42 16.48
CA ARG A 80 -16.63 4.21 17.00
C ARG A 80 -15.12 4.38 16.96
N PRO A 81 -14.48 4.71 18.11
CA PRO A 81 -13.03 4.62 18.15
C PRO A 81 -12.65 3.19 17.74
N LEU A 82 -11.78 3.07 16.78
CA LEU A 82 -11.17 1.80 16.43
C LEU A 82 -10.65 1.23 17.73
N LYS A 83 -11.23 0.09 18.21
CA LYS A 83 -10.74 -0.54 19.42
C LYS A 83 -9.25 -0.71 19.27
N SER A 84 -8.48 -0.48 20.32
CA SER A 84 -7.02 -0.60 20.33
C SER A 84 -6.51 -1.92 19.75
N ASN A 85 -7.32 -2.98 19.85
CA ASN A 85 -7.03 -4.33 19.36
C ASN A 85 -7.45 -4.56 17.90
N PHE A 86 -7.97 -3.55 17.22
CA PHE A 86 -8.39 -3.64 15.83
C PHE A 86 -7.23 -4.01 14.90
N TYR A 87 -6.02 -3.59 15.22
CA TYR A 87 -4.81 -3.90 14.46
C TYR A 87 -4.36 -5.36 14.55
N LEU A 88 -4.73 -6.09 15.60
CA LEU A 88 -4.35 -7.49 15.80
C LEU A 88 -5.07 -8.46 14.85
N ASN A 89 -6.22 -8.06 14.31
CA ASN A 89 -7.08 -8.90 13.45
C ASN A 89 -7.13 -8.45 11.99
N TYR A 90 -6.29 -7.46 11.58
CA TYR A 90 -6.29 -6.99 10.21
C TYR A 90 -5.40 -7.83 9.32
N ASN A 91 -6.00 -8.45 8.33
CA ASN A 91 -5.31 -8.91 7.15
C ASN A 91 -4.71 -7.72 6.41
N PHE A 92 -3.61 -7.92 5.73
CA PHE A 92 -3.00 -6.93 4.84
C PHE A 92 -4.01 -6.34 3.83
N GLU A 93 -4.98 -7.15 3.41
CA GLU A 93 -6.08 -6.77 2.53
C GLU A 93 -6.88 -5.55 3.01
N ASP A 94 -7.07 -5.41 4.32
CA ASP A 94 -7.81 -4.27 4.90
C ASP A 94 -7.01 -2.96 4.84
N ARG A 95 -5.70 -3.04 4.73
CA ARG A 95 -4.78 -1.91 4.73
C ARG A 95 -4.58 -1.29 3.35
N GLY A 96 -4.88 -2.06 2.29
CA GLY A 96 -4.95 -1.60 0.90
C GLY A 96 -6.38 -1.41 0.41
N SER A 97 -7.37 -1.24 1.30
CA SER A 97 -8.77 -1.09 0.92
C SER A 97 -9.04 0.24 0.22
N ILE A 98 -10.05 0.20 -0.66
CA ILE A 98 -10.57 1.36 -1.38
C ILE A 98 -11.92 1.70 -0.78
N TYR A 99 -12.16 2.97 -0.52
CA TYR A 99 -13.41 3.48 0.03
C TYR A 99 -14.04 4.45 -0.96
N LEU A 100 -15.12 4.04 -1.60
CA LEU A 100 -15.94 4.86 -2.48
C LEU A 100 -17.24 5.16 -1.73
N LEU A 101 -17.21 6.18 -0.91
CA LEU A 101 -18.26 6.51 0.03
C LEU A 101 -18.61 8.00 -0.05
N ASN A 102 -19.89 8.28 -0.20
CA ASN A 102 -20.44 9.63 -0.13
C ASN A 102 -20.59 10.06 1.34
N ILE A 103 -19.46 10.43 1.94
CA ILE A 103 -19.34 10.81 3.35
C ILE A 103 -18.78 12.21 3.52
N GLU A 104 -19.04 12.82 4.67
CA GLU A 104 -18.50 14.12 5.01
C GLU A 104 -16.95 14.14 5.02
N GLU A 105 -16.39 15.28 4.69
CA GLU A 105 -14.93 15.47 4.53
C GLU A 105 -14.15 15.10 5.79
N ASN A 106 -14.59 15.54 6.96
CA ASN A 106 -13.96 15.21 8.24
C ASN A 106 -13.91 13.69 8.50
N THR A 107 -14.97 12.96 8.12
CA THR A 107 -15.03 11.51 8.25
C THR A 107 -14.09 10.85 7.26
N ARG A 108 -14.04 11.38 6.03
CA ARG A 108 -13.15 10.91 4.98
C ARG A 108 -11.67 11.05 5.38
N ASP A 109 -11.28 12.19 5.93
CA ASP A 109 -9.93 12.45 6.40
C ASP A 109 -9.54 11.50 7.55
N ASN A 110 -10.44 11.23 8.47
CA ASN A 110 -10.23 10.25 9.55
C ASN A 110 -10.02 8.82 9.01
N ILE A 111 -10.68 8.42 7.95
CA ILE A 111 -10.49 7.12 7.31
C ILE A 111 -9.14 7.08 6.61
N ARG A 112 -8.82 8.12 5.85
CA ARG A 112 -7.56 8.26 5.11
C ARG A 112 -6.36 8.18 6.05
N ASP A 113 -6.42 8.86 7.18
CA ASP A 113 -5.37 8.85 8.20
C ASP A 113 -5.17 7.48 8.87
N LYS A 114 -6.17 6.61 8.84
CA LYS A 114 -6.14 5.36 9.62
C LYS A 114 -6.09 4.08 8.81
N ARG A 115 -6.59 4.06 7.57
CA ARG A 115 -6.82 2.80 6.86
C ARG A 115 -6.39 2.76 5.41
N SER A 116 -6.70 3.80 4.64
CA SER A 116 -6.51 3.82 3.19
C SER A 116 -6.30 5.22 2.70
N ILE A 117 -5.67 5.32 1.55
CA ILE A 117 -5.48 6.56 0.83
C ILE A 117 -6.38 6.68 -0.39
N PHE A 118 -6.92 5.56 -0.88
CA PHE A 118 -7.93 5.60 -1.92
C PHE A 118 -9.32 5.75 -1.31
N ILE A 119 -9.71 7.00 -1.11
CA ILE A 119 -11.06 7.38 -0.70
C ILE A 119 -11.59 8.32 -1.76
N GLY A 120 -12.65 7.88 -2.44
CA GLY A 120 -13.35 8.63 -3.47
C GLY A 120 -14.78 8.98 -3.06
N ARG A 121 -15.29 10.02 -3.67
CA ARG A 121 -16.70 10.39 -3.69
C ARG A 121 -17.26 10.16 -5.10
N PRO A 122 -18.58 10.30 -5.31
CA PRO A 122 -19.16 10.20 -6.65
C PRO A 122 -18.43 11.10 -7.66
N GLY A 123 -17.92 10.49 -8.74
CA GLY A 123 -17.09 11.12 -9.77
C GLY A 123 -15.59 10.86 -9.68
N ASP A 124 -15.11 10.21 -8.60
CA ASP A 124 -13.68 9.89 -8.45
C ASP A 124 -13.37 8.43 -8.87
N GLU A 125 -14.37 7.59 -9.14
CA GLU A 125 -14.24 6.15 -9.27
C GLU A 125 -13.28 5.74 -10.39
N LEU A 126 -13.49 6.23 -11.61
CA LEU A 126 -12.64 5.88 -12.75
C LEU A 126 -11.20 6.36 -12.55
N SER A 127 -10.98 7.51 -11.93
CA SER A 127 -9.64 8.03 -11.67
C SER A 127 -8.86 7.14 -10.69
N ILE A 128 -9.55 6.63 -9.66
CA ILE A 128 -8.98 5.70 -8.68
C ILE A 128 -8.66 4.36 -9.33
N PHE A 129 -9.60 3.79 -10.09
CA PHE A 129 -9.35 2.53 -10.79
C PHE A 129 -8.26 2.66 -11.85
N LYS A 130 -8.19 3.78 -12.56
CA LYS A 130 -7.08 4.08 -13.49
C LYS A 130 -5.74 4.01 -12.77
N SER A 131 -5.61 4.67 -11.62
CA SER A 131 -4.37 4.67 -10.84
C SER A 131 -3.96 3.26 -10.41
N LEU A 132 -4.92 2.38 -10.10
CA LEU A 132 -4.65 0.98 -9.76
C LEU A 132 -4.27 0.14 -10.97
N LEU A 133 -4.90 0.38 -12.12
CA LEU A 133 -4.59 -0.29 -13.39
C LEU A 133 -3.21 0.10 -13.91
N GLU A 134 -2.74 1.29 -13.57
CA GLU A 134 -1.39 1.76 -13.88
C GLU A 134 -0.30 1.12 -13.02
N ILE A 135 -0.66 0.35 -11.96
CA ILE A 135 0.31 -0.50 -11.24
C ILE A 135 0.62 -1.70 -12.14
N PRO A 136 1.75 -1.70 -12.83
CA PRO A 136 2.03 -2.78 -13.76
C PRO A 136 2.47 -4.04 -13.00
N ASP A 137 2.07 -5.19 -13.49
CA ASP A 137 2.82 -6.42 -13.26
C ASP A 137 4.08 -6.34 -14.13
N ARG A 138 5.19 -5.96 -13.50
CA ARG A 138 6.46 -5.70 -14.22
C ARG A 138 7.55 -6.59 -13.71
N THR A 139 8.21 -7.23 -14.68
CA THR A 139 9.55 -7.80 -14.50
C THR A 139 10.54 -6.93 -15.24
N ARG A 140 11.61 -6.49 -14.56
CA ARG A 140 12.73 -5.80 -15.20
C ARG A 140 14.06 -6.29 -14.63
N LEU A 141 15.10 -6.18 -15.44
CA LEU A 141 16.46 -6.34 -14.95
C LEU A 141 16.82 -5.13 -14.07
N MET A 142 17.43 -5.38 -12.93
CA MET A 142 17.90 -4.31 -12.03
C MET A 142 18.89 -3.36 -12.72
N SER A 143 19.66 -3.87 -13.68
CA SER A 143 20.57 -3.08 -14.50
C SER A 143 19.88 -2.03 -15.36
N GLU A 144 18.61 -2.23 -15.69
CA GLU A 144 17.79 -1.31 -16.51
C GLU A 144 17.17 -0.18 -15.68
N ILE A 145 17.13 -0.33 -14.35
CA ILE A 145 16.53 0.68 -13.47
C ILE A 145 17.56 1.76 -13.19
N ARG A 146 17.30 2.94 -13.72
CA ARG A 146 18.15 4.13 -13.51
C ARG A 146 17.86 4.81 -12.18
N CYS A 147 16.60 4.92 -11.83
CA CYS A 147 16.15 5.44 -10.54
C CYS A 147 14.84 4.76 -10.11
N TRP A 148 14.59 4.74 -8.82
CA TRP A 148 13.37 4.14 -8.26
C TRP A 148 12.11 4.92 -8.65
N ALA A 149 12.22 6.24 -8.84
CA ALA A 149 11.09 7.07 -9.25
C ALA A 149 10.51 6.68 -10.61
N ASP A 150 11.36 6.19 -11.53
CA ASP A 150 10.91 5.73 -12.85
C ASP A 150 10.32 4.32 -12.81
N TYR A 151 10.64 3.55 -11.76
CA TYR A 151 10.22 2.16 -11.66
C TYR A 151 9.02 1.95 -10.74
N CYS A 152 8.99 2.61 -9.58
CA CYS A 152 7.89 2.49 -8.63
C CYS A 152 6.64 3.21 -9.15
N PRO A 153 5.44 2.57 -9.06
CA PRO A 153 4.19 3.23 -9.38
C PRO A 153 4.01 4.51 -8.57
N GLN A 154 3.64 5.59 -9.23
CA GLN A 154 3.44 6.92 -8.64
C GLN A 154 2.02 7.02 -8.06
N ILE A 155 1.72 6.23 -7.05
CA ILE A 155 0.45 6.24 -6.32
C ILE A 155 0.68 6.67 -4.87
N PRO A 156 -0.32 7.32 -4.24
CA PRO A 156 -0.19 7.70 -2.84
C PRO A 156 -0.08 6.44 -1.96
N LEU A 157 0.83 6.45 -0.99
CA LEU A 157 1.07 5.36 -0.05
C LEU A 157 1.04 5.89 1.39
N THR A 158 0.46 5.16 2.33
CA THR A 158 0.55 5.51 3.76
C THR A 158 1.64 4.73 4.47
N ASP A 159 1.95 3.54 4.01
CA ASP A 159 2.87 2.64 4.67
C ASP A 159 3.77 1.91 3.69
N VAL A 160 5.01 1.76 4.10
CA VAL A 160 6.03 1.00 3.37
C VAL A 160 6.85 0.18 4.35
N ILE A 161 7.03 -1.10 4.06
CA ILE A 161 8.04 -1.95 4.69
C ILE A 161 9.16 -2.17 3.68
N ILE A 162 10.38 -1.87 4.07
CA ILE A 162 11.61 -2.17 3.33
C ILE A 162 12.37 -3.23 4.11
N CYS A 163 12.57 -4.39 3.53
CA CYS A 163 13.40 -5.42 4.12
C CYS A 163 14.66 -5.60 3.26
N ASP A 164 15.80 -5.22 3.80
CA ASP A 164 17.11 -5.48 3.20
C ASP A 164 18.17 -5.63 4.29
N ASN A 165 18.76 -6.82 4.37
CA ASN A 165 19.80 -7.14 5.34
C ASN A 165 21.00 -6.20 5.29
N HIS A 166 21.25 -5.61 4.13
CA HIS A 166 22.44 -4.75 3.87
C HIS A 166 22.05 -3.28 3.73
N TYR A 167 20.83 -2.87 4.15
CA TYR A 167 20.36 -1.51 3.94
C TYR A 167 21.34 -0.46 4.47
N PHE A 168 21.99 -0.70 5.58
CA PHE A 168 22.95 0.20 6.22
C PHE A 168 24.40 -0.27 6.12
N LYS A 169 24.75 -1.01 5.07
CA LYS A 169 26.14 -1.45 4.84
C LYS A 169 26.96 -0.36 4.15
N ASP A 170 28.18 -0.14 4.62
CA ASP A 170 29.15 0.87 4.14
C ASP A 170 29.18 1.09 2.62
N SER A 171 29.23 -0.02 1.88
CA SER A 171 29.32 0.02 0.43
C SER A 171 28.05 0.57 -0.27
N TYR A 172 26.98 0.82 0.48
CA TYR A 172 25.68 1.21 -0.06
C TYR A 172 25.21 2.60 0.37
N VAL A 173 25.64 3.06 1.55
CA VAL A 173 25.07 4.26 2.20
C VAL A 173 25.78 5.55 1.77
N TYR A 174 27.02 5.48 1.28
CA TYR A 174 27.85 6.66 1.08
C TYR A 174 27.90 7.24 -0.32
N ASN A 175 27.04 6.80 -1.25
CA ASN A 175 26.89 7.49 -2.52
C ASN A 175 25.79 8.56 -2.44
N LYS A 176 25.93 9.63 -3.20
CA LYS A 176 25.15 10.88 -3.20
C LYS A 176 23.63 10.77 -3.27
N ASN A 177 23.09 9.56 -3.42
CA ASN A 177 21.65 9.25 -3.54
C ASN A 177 21.10 8.58 -2.30
N ASP A 178 21.48 9.07 -1.12
CA ASP A 178 21.01 8.56 0.16
C ASP A 178 19.48 8.42 0.18
N HIS A 179 19.02 7.18 0.38
CA HIS A 179 17.61 6.85 0.51
C HIS A 179 16.73 7.16 -0.73
N GLU A 180 17.28 7.01 -1.94
CA GLU A 180 16.56 7.28 -3.20
C GLU A 180 15.22 6.53 -3.28
N LEU A 181 15.18 5.26 -2.89
CA LEU A 181 13.94 4.50 -2.81
C LEU A 181 12.90 5.19 -1.92
N ILE A 182 13.31 5.61 -0.71
CA ILE A 182 12.40 6.31 0.22
C ILE A 182 11.94 7.63 -0.37
N ARG A 183 12.84 8.38 -1.02
CA ARG A 183 12.49 9.62 -1.74
C ARG A 183 11.45 9.37 -2.82
N ALA A 184 11.66 8.34 -3.65
CA ALA A 184 10.73 7.97 -4.71
C ALA A 184 9.35 7.63 -4.15
N LEU A 185 9.27 6.78 -3.11
CA LEU A 185 8.01 6.39 -2.49
C LEU A 185 7.34 7.52 -1.70
N ALA A 186 8.13 8.45 -1.16
CA ALA A 186 7.62 9.59 -0.40
C ALA A 186 7.18 10.78 -1.28
N SER A 187 7.54 10.83 -2.56
CA SER A 187 7.31 11.98 -3.44
C SER A 187 5.84 12.20 -3.82
N VAL A 188 5.03 11.14 -3.82
CA VAL A 188 3.62 11.24 -4.18
C VAL A 188 2.82 11.89 -3.04
N PRO A 189 1.94 12.87 -3.31
CA PRO A 189 1.14 13.53 -2.29
C PRO A 189 0.31 12.56 -1.46
N LYS A 190 0.27 12.77 -0.14
CA LYS A 190 -0.43 11.91 0.84
C LYS A 190 -0.65 12.66 2.14
N ASP A 191 -1.50 12.11 3.01
CA ASP A 191 -1.82 12.72 4.31
C ASP A 191 -0.92 12.26 5.45
N MET A 192 -0.35 11.05 5.34
CA MET A 192 0.61 10.48 6.28
C MET A 192 1.55 9.52 5.56
N PHE A 193 2.70 9.24 6.16
CA PHE A 193 3.62 8.27 5.61
C PHE A 193 4.46 7.59 6.69
N ASN A 194 4.36 6.26 6.75
CA ASN A 194 5.11 5.43 7.66
C ASN A 194 6.09 4.54 6.89
N VAL A 195 7.34 4.53 7.33
CA VAL A 195 8.39 3.68 6.76
C VAL A 195 8.94 2.79 7.85
N VAL A 196 8.96 1.49 7.60
CA VAL A 196 9.62 0.51 8.46
C VAL A 196 10.77 -0.13 7.67
N ILE A 197 11.97 -0.11 8.23
CA ILE A 197 13.16 -0.70 7.62
C ILE A 197 13.62 -1.86 8.48
N PHE A 198 13.65 -3.07 7.90
CA PHE A 198 14.28 -4.24 8.50
C PHE A 198 15.68 -4.40 7.94
N THR A 199 16.67 -4.56 8.83
CA THR A 199 18.06 -4.78 8.47
C THR A 199 18.72 -5.78 9.41
N LYS A 200 19.83 -6.39 8.98
CA LYS A 200 20.58 -7.36 9.79
C LYS A 200 21.59 -6.66 10.66
N GLU A 201 21.57 -6.93 11.98
CA GLU A 201 22.45 -6.31 12.96
C GLU A 201 23.95 -6.42 12.58
N GLY A 202 24.40 -7.60 12.18
CA GLY A 202 25.82 -7.84 11.84
C GLY A 202 26.28 -7.25 10.49
N GLU A 203 25.37 -6.67 9.70
CA GLU A 203 25.67 -6.08 8.39
C GLU A 203 25.65 -4.55 8.40
N ILE A 204 25.38 -3.96 9.58
CA ILE A 204 25.37 -2.50 9.74
C ILE A 204 26.84 -2.02 9.84
N ASP A 205 27.13 -0.93 9.16
CA ASP A 205 28.42 -0.27 9.32
C ASP A 205 28.66 0.12 10.79
N ARG A 206 29.79 -0.28 11.33
CA ARG A 206 30.19 -0.01 12.72
C ARG A 206 30.31 1.48 13.07
N LYS A 207 30.50 2.32 12.06
CA LYS A 207 30.59 3.79 12.22
C LYS A 207 29.25 4.48 12.16
N LEU A 208 28.19 3.77 11.79
CA LEU A 208 26.86 4.33 11.60
C LEU A 208 26.10 4.39 12.93
N ASN A 209 25.58 5.56 13.25
CA ASN A 209 24.66 5.76 14.35
C ASN A 209 23.20 5.68 13.82
N LEU A 210 22.48 4.61 14.15
CA LEU A 210 21.12 4.40 13.65
C LEU A 210 20.11 5.42 14.19
N ASP A 211 20.33 6.04 15.35
CA ASP A 211 19.49 7.12 15.84
C ASP A 211 19.64 8.40 15.01
N GLU A 212 20.85 8.67 14.53
CA GLU A 212 21.09 9.77 13.60
C GLU A 212 20.51 9.47 12.21
N GLU A 213 20.69 8.26 11.71
CA GLU A 213 20.15 7.83 10.42
C GLU A 213 18.61 7.83 10.43
N TRP A 214 17.99 7.36 11.49
CA TRP A 214 16.56 7.49 11.67
C TRP A 214 16.08 8.93 11.53
N SER A 215 16.73 9.86 12.22
CA SER A 215 16.38 11.28 12.19
C SER A 215 16.59 11.88 10.80
N LYS A 216 17.66 11.50 10.11
CA LYS A 216 17.97 11.92 8.74
C LYS A 216 16.89 11.43 7.76
N ILE A 217 16.54 10.14 7.81
CA ILE A 217 15.48 9.56 6.96
C ILE A 217 14.14 10.26 7.22
N LYS A 218 13.79 10.49 8.48
CA LYS A 218 12.55 11.19 8.85
C LYS A 218 12.48 12.61 8.29
N ASN A 219 13.61 13.33 8.31
CA ASN A 219 13.69 14.67 7.69
C ASN A 219 13.53 14.59 6.17
N ILE A 220 14.13 13.60 5.52
CA ILE A 220 13.96 13.34 4.08
C ILE A 220 12.50 13.08 3.75
N VAL A 221 11.86 12.16 4.46
CA VAL A 221 10.44 11.84 4.27
C VAL A 221 9.57 13.07 4.40
N ALA A 222 9.73 13.84 5.49
CA ALA A 222 8.93 15.04 5.73
C ALA A 222 9.13 16.09 4.64
N SER A 223 10.39 16.30 4.22
CA SER A 223 10.72 17.28 3.17
C SER A 223 10.15 16.90 1.81
N VAL A 224 10.35 15.63 1.40
CA VAL A 224 9.94 15.17 0.06
C VAL A 224 8.43 15.03 -0.06
N SER A 225 7.75 14.57 0.99
CA SER A 225 6.29 14.40 1.00
C SER A 225 5.54 15.69 1.31
N ASN A 226 6.22 16.75 1.66
CA ASN A 226 5.63 18.01 2.15
C ASN A 226 4.68 17.81 3.36
N LEU A 227 4.97 16.82 4.19
CA LEU A 227 4.21 16.51 5.39
C LEU A 227 4.89 17.07 6.64
N SER A 228 4.08 17.42 7.67
CA SER A 228 4.65 17.69 8.98
C SER A 228 5.32 16.45 9.57
N LYS A 229 6.38 16.63 10.37
CA LYS A 229 7.09 15.51 11.03
C LYS A 229 6.20 14.63 11.90
N LYS A 230 5.06 15.17 12.40
CA LYS A 230 4.07 14.40 13.17
C LYS A 230 3.29 13.40 12.31
N LYS A 231 3.12 13.71 11.02
CA LYS A 231 2.45 12.86 10.03
C LYS A 231 3.41 11.85 9.37
N CYS A 232 4.71 11.96 9.62
CA CYS A 232 5.73 11.04 9.15
C CYS A 232 6.23 10.16 10.29
N SER A 233 6.42 8.89 10.00
CA SER A 233 7.01 7.93 10.93
C SER A 233 8.11 7.14 10.22
N VAL A 234 9.22 6.95 10.90
CA VAL A 234 10.30 6.07 10.46
C VAL A 234 10.65 5.15 11.61
N THR A 235 10.73 3.87 11.33
CA THR A 235 11.11 2.84 12.30
C THR A 235 12.18 1.96 11.69
N ILE A 236 13.29 1.78 12.36
CA ILE A 236 14.36 0.88 11.95
C ILE A 236 14.39 -0.30 12.92
N ILE A 237 14.31 -1.51 12.39
CA ILE A 237 14.31 -2.76 13.15
C ILE A 237 15.55 -3.56 12.77
N THR A 238 16.40 -3.84 13.75
CA THR A 238 17.52 -4.74 13.54
C THR A 238 17.13 -6.17 13.93
N THR A 239 17.64 -7.14 13.17
CA THR A 239 17.34 -8.55 13.38
C THR A 239 18.54 -9.41 13.02
N ASN A 240 18.66 -10.58 13.64
CA ASN A 240 19.66 -11.60 13.27
C ASN A 240 19.10 -12.62 12.26
N LYS A 241 17.82 -12.56 11.94
CA LYS A 241 17.19 -13.41 10.95
C LYS A 241 17.55 -12.93 9.54
N THR A 242 17.83 -13.88 8.66
CA THR A 242 17.98 -13.60 7.23
C THR A 242 16.61 -13.56 6.59
N HIS A 243 16.35 -12.50 5.83
CA HIS A 243 15.10 -12.35 5.08
C HIS A 243 15.42 -12.12 3.61
N SER A 244 14.54 -12.58 2.77
CA SER A 244 14.51 -12.19 1.38
C SER A 244 14.24 -10.68 1.29
N ARG A 245 14.81 -10.01 0.29
CA ARG A 245 14.62 -8.56 0.11
C ARG A 245 13.27 -8.27 -0.50
N HIS A 246 12.52 -7.41 0.18
CA HIS A 246 11.18 -7.01 -0.24
C HIS A 246 10.93 -5.54 0.05
N ILE A 247 10.12 -4.92 -0.81
CA ILE A 247 9.46 -3.64 -0.53
C ILE A 247 7.97 -3.95 -0.55
N ILE A 248 7.28 -3.67 0.55
CA ILE A 248 5.83 -3.88 0.69
C ILE A 248 5.18 -2.53 0.87
N THR A 249 4.16 -2.27 0.06
CA THR A 249 3.36 -1.04 0.12
C THR A 249 1.89 -1.38 0.34
N ASN A 250 1.02 -0.39 0.39
CA ASN A 250 -0.44 -0.62 0.47
C ASN A 250 -0.99 -1.39 -0.74
N TYR A 251 -0.43 -1.17 -1.94
CA TYR A 251 -1.06 -1.61 -3.19
C TYR A 251 -0.22 -2.53 -4.06
N TYR A 252 1.03 -2.69 -3.73
CA TYR A 252 1.93 -3.59 -4.46
C TYR A 252 3.11 -4.04 -3.60
N ARG A 253 3.71 -5.12 -4.00
CA ARG A 253 4.98 -5.62 -3.48
C ARG A 253 6.04 -5.52 -4.57
N VAL A 254 7.27 -5.21 -4.17
CA VAL A 254 8.46 -5.35 -5.02
C VAL A 254 9.35 -6.42 -4.41
N SER A 255 9.74 -7.39 -5.20
CA SER A 255 10.63 -8.48 -4.78
C SER A 255 11.97 -8.35 -5.50
N PRO A 256 12.90 -7.56 -4.98
CA PRO A 256 14.24 -7.50 -5.52
C PRO A 256 15.02 -8.71 -5.04
N THR A 257 15.69 -9.37 -5.94
CA THR A 257 16.62 -10.49 -5.62
C THR A 257 18.01 -9.99 -5.24
N SER A 258 18.25 -8.66 -5.33
CA SER A 258 19.49 -8.00 -4.92
C SER A 258 19.21 -6.86 -3.93
N CYS A 259 20.20 -6.04 -3.61
CA CYS A 259 20.04 -4.90 -2.72
C CYS A 259 19.05 -3.85 -3.25
N VAL A 260 18.26 -3.19 -2.37
CA VAL A 260 17.36 -2.10 -2.75
C VAL A 260 18.09 -0.83 -3.19
N HIS A 261 19.37 -0.71 -2.93
CA HIS A 261 20.17 0.42 -3.39
C HIS A 261 20.59 0.23 -4.85
N LEU A 262 20.28 1.20 -5.70
CA LEU A 262 20.74 1.26 -7.07
C LEU A 262 22.20 1.75 -7.06
N ARG A 263 23.10 0.96 -7.63
CA ARG A 263 24.54 1.32 -7.68
C ARG A 263 24.87 2.03 -8.97
N ASP A 264 25.59 3.15 -8.86
CA ASP A 264 26.05 3.91 -10.02
C ASP A 264 27.18 3.20 -10.82
N ASN A 265 27.88 2.24 -10.25
CA ASN A 265 29.15 1.74 -10.76
C ASN A 265 29.13 0.34 -11.35
N GLY A 266 28.21 0.03 -12.26
CA GLY A 266 28.36 -1.13 -13.17
C GLY A 266 28.33 -2.53 -12.55
N LEU A 267 28.22 -2.67 -11.23
CA LEU A 267 28.13 -3.94 -10.51
C LEU A 267 26.68 -4.36 -10.23
N LYS A 268 25.73 -3.84 -11.02
CA LYS A 268 24.36 -4.34 -11.01
C LYS A 268 24.42 -5.78 -11.50
N LYS A 269 24.17 -6.74 -10.61
CA LYS A 269 23.93 -8.11 -11.07
C LYS A 269 22.67 -8.09 -11.92
N ASP A 270 22.65 -8.83 -13.01
CA ASP A 270 21.46 -9.08 -13.81
C ASP A 270 20.48 -9.93 -12.99
N VAL A 271 19.66 -9.23 -12.25
CA VAL A 271 18.68 -9.82 -11.37
C VAL A 271 17.34 -9.23 -11.70
N ASN A 272 16.35 -10.08 -11.86
CA ASN A 272 14.98 -9.64 -12.10
C ASN A 272 14.38 -9.01 -10.83
N ILE A 273 13.74 -7.87 -11.01
CA ILE A 273 12.89 -7.24 -10.01
C ILE A 273 11.46 -7.33 -10.48
N PHE A 274 10.56 -7.70 -9.58
CA PHE A 274 9.14 -7.88 -9.88
C PHE A 274 8.32 -6.86 -9.10
N ILE A 275 7.40 -6.17 -9.78
CA ILE A 275 6.29 -5.48 -9.13
C ILE A 275 5.07 -6.39 -9.25
N GLU A 276 4.49 -6.73 -8.10
CA GLU A 276 3.33 -7.60 -7.99
C GLU A 276 2.19 -6.79 -7.37
N PRO A 277 1.18 -6.38 -8.15
CA PRO A 277 0.08 -5.58 -7.64
C PRO A 277 -0.83 -6.39 -6.71
N HIS A 278 -1.33 -5.78 -5.64
CA HIS A 278 -2.27 -6.42 -4.70
C HIS A 278 -3.70 -6.58 -5.28
N THR A 279 -3.91 -6.23 -6.52
CA THR A 279 -5.07 -6.65 -7.30
C THR A 279 -4.98 -8.11 -7.75
N ASP A 280 -3.79 -8.72 -7.61
CA ASP A 280 -3.60 -10.16 -7.77
C ASP A 280 -3.72 -10.88 -6.41
N PRO A 281 -4.66 -11.82 -6.25
CA PRO A 281 -4.85 -12.58 -5.02
C PRO A 281 -3.62 -13.37 -4.57
N GLU A 282 -2.80 -13.87 -5.50
CA GLU A 282 -1.57 -14.60 -5.17
C GLU A 282 -0.52 -13.66 -4.56
N ALA A 283 -0.38 -12.45 -5.12
CA ALA A 283 0.48 -11.42 -4.57
C ALA A 283 0.05 -11.00 -3.16
N VAL A 284 -1.26 -10.85 -2.92
CA VAL A 284 -1.83 -10.55 -1.60
C VAL A 284 -1.51 -11.65 -0.61
N ASN A 285 -1.76 -12.93 -0.95
CA ASN A 285 -1.48 -14.06 -0.07
C ASN A 285 0.00 -14.18 0.29
N ALA A 286 0.87 -13.99 -0.68
CA ALA A 286 2.31 -13.99 -0.45
C ALA A 286 2.76 -12.80 0.42
N THR A 287 2.15 -11.63 0.23
CA THR A 287 2.42 -10.44 1.06
C THR A 287 1.93 -10.61 2.49
N ASN A 288 0.76 -11.22 2.71
CA ASN A 288 0.23 -11.51 4.05
C ASN A 288 1.21 -12.37 4.85
N LYS A 289 1.75 -13.43 4.26
CA LYS A 289 2.75 -14.29 4.92
C LYS A 289 4.00 -13.52 5.32
N LEU A 290 4.50 -12.65 4.44
CA LEU A 290 5.66 -11.81 4.75
C LEU A 290 5.37 -10.81 5.87
N VAL A 291 4.20 -10.18 5.88
CA VAL A 291 3.81 -9.25 6.94
C VAL A 291 3.69 -9.98 8.29
N GLU A 292 3.18 -11.20 8.32
CA GLU A 292 3.16 -12.05 9.53
C GLU A 292 4.58 -12.38 10.02
N GLU A 293 5.50 -12.71 9.12
CA GLU A 293 6.92 -12.91 9.47
C GLU A 293 7.54 -11.64 10.05
N PHE A 294 7.31 -10.50 9.42
CA PHE A 294 7.81 -9.20 9.91
C PHE A 294 7.18 -8.81 11.24
N GLN A 295 5.90 -9.12 11.46
CA GLN A 295 5.25 -8.91 12.76
C GLN A 295 5.93 -9.72 13.86
N ASN A 296 6.23 -10.99 13.59
CA ASN A 296 6.94 -11.86 14.54
C ASN A 296 8.35 -11.35 14.87
N ILE A 297 9.01 -10.68 13.92
CA ILE A 297 10.30 -10.05 14.16
C ILE A 297 10.13 -8.75 14.93
N ALA A 298 9.13 -7.94 14.62
CA ALA A 298 8.87 -6.68 15.29
C ALA A 298 8.53 -6.87 16.79
N ILE A 299 7.93 -8.01 17.15
CA ILE A 299 7.67 -8.38 18.56
C ILE A 299 8.96 -8.80 19.29
N LYS A 300 9.91 -9.43 18.57
CA LYS A 300 11.18 -9.92 19.16
C LYS A 300 12.39 -9.42 18.36
N PRO A 301 12.57 -8.10 18.25
CA PRO A 301 13.69 -7.53 17.51
C PRO A 301 15.00 -7.66 18.30
N VAL A 302 16.14 -7.45 17.64
CA VAL A 302 17.40 -7.18 18.36
C VAL A 302 17.32 -5.78 18.95
N LYS A 303 16.99 -4.78 18.12
CA LYS A 303 16.73 -3.40 18.56
C LYS A 303 15.70 -2.73 17.65
N ILE A 304 15.00 -1.73 18.20
CA ILE A 304 14.11 -0.83 17.45
C ILE A 304 14.57 0.60 17.68
N TYR A 305 14.70 1.34 16.59
CA TYR A 305 15.00 2.76 16.58
C TYR A 305 13.84 3.53 15.95
N GLY A 306 13.50 4.68 16.51
CA GLY A 306 12.54 5.61 15.93
C GLY A 306 11.12 5.54 16.48
N ASP A 307 10.14 5.85 15.61
CA ASP A 307 8.78 6.22 16.00
C ASP A 307 7.87 5.05 16.39
N ARG A 308 8.22 3.82 16.04
CA ARG A 308 7.43 2.60 16.31
C ARG A 308 5.98 2.71 15.83
N ARG A 309 5.77 3.20 14.62
CA ARG A 309 4.45 3.37 14.03
C ARG A 309 4.38 2.82 12.62
N SER A 310 3.38 1.98 12.37
CA SER A 310 3.03 1.46 11.05
C SER A 310 1.57 0.99 11.09
N ASN A 311 0.88 1.03 9.94
CA ASN A 311 -0.42 0.39 9.82
C ASN A 311 -0.28 -1.10 9.46
N PHE A 312 0.90 -1.57 9.07
CA PHE A 312 1.16 -2.97 8.75
C PHE A 312 1.60 -3.78 9.96
N LEU A 313 2.28 -3.16 10.91
CA LEU A 313 2.91 -3.82 12.04
C LEU A 313 2.46 -3.21 13.35
N HIS A 314 2.31 -4.07 14.35
CA HIS A 314 2.05 -3.69 15.73
C HIS A 314 3.36 -3.68 16.50
N PHE A 315 3.60 -2.62 17.28
CA PHE A 315 4.74 -2.48 18.18
C PHE A 315 4.25 -2.48 19.62
N GLU A 316 4.83 -3.32 20.44
CA GLU A 316 4.60 -3.34 21.89
C GLU A 316 5.29 -2.17 22.61
#